data_ed544d72944a9fea952cf4be8f1a4dab
#
_entry.id   ed544d72944a9fea952cf4be8f1a4dab
#
_cell.length_a   1.000
_cell.length_b   1.000
_cell.length_c   1.000
_cell.angle_alpha   90.00
_cell.angle_beta   90.00
_cell.angle_gamma   90.00
#
_symmetry.space_group_name_H-M   'P 1'
#
loop_
_entity.id
_entity.type
_entity.pdbx_description
1 polymer ?
#
loop_
_entity_poly.entity_id
_entity_poly.type
_entity_poly.pdbx_seq_one_letter_code
_entity_poly.pdbx_strand_id
1 'polypeptide(L)'
;MELDICSLGNYWLENEKKFSIPKKRGMIKMSELNNRKMTGFASIDKPWLKYYELNADEMAKEVAKNKTIWDVIEESLIKYKDITAIEYFKKEISRPDFIDSVYLWARALRGMGVEEDEVVPIYGTFFPDVFSITCALNLIGATPYFLKLAMSKKDFEIETSESRFAIVFDGMWNNVKDVFSDDRFKKVIIITAADSMLSPKKEIVTFFNYIDGIKNKSLVPRKDKYIWVDTAKKMSDYYTGQVKVPFKENRNAFITSSSGTSLKGGVKGVIATNESAIAQLYQANNAGINYFVGDKCLTNFPPTASTSLNCLFLLPIYRGMTLINDPRVSESGFYKQMMENKPNVALTTGSLWEAFFRNIEKEIAKGKNVDLSYAKMWIIGGEGTNPAYFKKWNELMEMCGSKTPLYSGYGMSEVFSVLSVETLNSSNDARKIESPVISVGIPYPGTNVKIVDRLGNELRYGERGELLIKSSTAMKGYYNKPELTSKALSDGWVHTGDIFSVNEDGMLFLWGRADDKVILPNNEEMYLFDIANKIKSDKDVADAFVNAMPLVDGQISLVAHIVFNPEFIGNREEKYKEE
;
A
#
# COMPACT_ATOMS: atom_id res chain seq x y z
N MET A 1 33.66 -29.02 4.29
CA MET A 1 32.47 -29.84 3.99
C MET A 1 31.52 -28.93 3.22
N GLU A 2 31.72 -28.88 1.90
CA GLU A 2 30.90 -28.09 0.97
C GLU A 2 29.53 -28.75 0.89
N LEU A 3 28.51 -28.08 1.37
CA LEU A 3 27.12 -28.50 1.20
C LEU A 3 26.65 -28.05 -0.19
N ASP A 4 26.41 -29.04 -1.02
CA ASP A 4 25.94 -28.93 -2.39
C ASP A 4 24.58 -28.24 -2.46
N ILE A 5 24.56 -27.00 -2.98
CA ILE A 5 23.37 -26.11 -3.13
C ILE A 5 22.33 -26.75 -4.08
N CYS A 6 22.72 -27.69 -4.94
CA CYS A 6 21.82 -28.45 -5.82
C CYS A 6 20.91 -29.44 -5.08
N SER A 7 21.36 -29.97 -3.93
CA SER A 7 20.55 -30.93 -3.15
C SER A 7 19.39 -30.25 -2.38
N LEU A 8 19.52 -28.97 -2.05
CA LEU A 8 18.45 -28.19 -1.41
C LEU A 8 17.30 -27.84 -2.37
N GLY A 9 17.61 -27.61 -3.65
CA GLY A 9 16.58 -27.35 -4.67
C GLY A 9 15.64 -28.55 -4.90
N ASN A 10 16.19 -29.76 -4.88
CA ASN A 10 15.40 -30.99 -5.07
C ASN A 10 14.58 -31.37 -3.83
N TYR A 11 15.05 -31.06 -2.63
CA TYR A 11 14.31 -31.28 -1.39
C TYR A 11 13.04 -30.39 -1.31
N TRP A 12 13.09 -29.20 -1.90
CA TRP A 12 11.97 -28.26 -1.95
C TRP A 12 10.90 -28.67 -2.96
N LEU A 13 11.30 -29.16 -4.13
CA LEU A 13 10.39 -29.66 -5.16
C LEU A 13 9.62 -30.92 -4.73
N GLU A 14 10.21 -31.77 -3.89
CA GLU A 14 9.55 -32.96 -3.34
C GLU A 14 8.60 -32.63 -2.17
N ASN A 15 8.84 -31.58 -1.42
CA ASN A 15 7.95 -31.18 -0.31
C ASN A 15 6.77 -30.31 -0.76
N GLU A 16 6.86 -29.57 -1.86
CA GLU A 16 5.69 -28.95 -2.49
C GLU A 16 4.64 -29.99 -2.93
N LYS A 17 5.07 -31.19 -3.32
CA LYS A 17 4.16 -32.30 -3.66
C LYS A 17 3.41 -32.90 -2.47
N LYS A 18 3.82 -32.66 -1.22
CA LYS A 18 3.13 -33.15 -0.01
C LYS A 18 1.97 -32.26 0.43
N PHE A 19 1.87 -31.04 -0.07
CA PHE A 19 0.67 -30.22 0.03
C PHE A 19 -0.19 -30.35 -1.23
N SER A 20 -0.43 -31.58 -1.69
CA SER A 20 -1.43 -31.84 -2.71
C SER A 20 -2.81 -31.60 -2.09
N ILE A 21 -3.35 -30.41 -2.36
CA ILE A 21 -4.76 -30.08 -2.13
C ILE A 21 -5.59 -31.14 -2.88
N PRO A 22 -6.61 -31.73 -2.26
CA PRO A 22 -7.43 -32.73 -2.93
C PRO A 22 -8.01 -32.13 -4.21
N LYS A 23 -7.75 -32.76 -5.35
CA LYS A 23 -8.37 -32.45 -6.64
C LYS A 23 -9.86 -32.65 -6.52
N LYS A 24 -10.61 -31.64 -6.04
CA LYS A 24 -12.07 -31.64 -6.03
C LYS A 24 -12.61 -30.68 -7.08
N ARG A 25 -13.45 -31.27 -7.94
CA ARG A 25 -14.40 -30.73 -8.91
C ARG A 25 -14.54 -29.21 -8.94
N GLY A 26 -14.13 -28.57 -10.03
CA GLY A 26 -14.39 -27.18 -10.36
C GLY A 26 -13.27 -26.48 -11.15
N MET A 27 -12.15 -27.14 -11.46
CA MET A 27 -11.11 -26.58 -12.33
C MET A 27 -11.63 -26.49 -13.76
N ILE A 28 -11.89 -25.28 -14.23
CA ILE A 28 -11.98 -25.02 -15.66
C ILE A 28 -10.58 -25.26 -16.23
N LYS A 29 -10.41 -26.28 -17.08
CA LYS A 29 -9.12 -26.52 -17.71
C LYS A 29 -8.74 -25.33 -18.56
N MET A 30 -7.48 -24.91 -18.53
CA MET A 30 -6.94 -23.81 -19.36
C MET A 30 -7.32 -23.96 -20.85
N SER A 31 -7.42 -25.21 -21.36
CA SER A 31 -7.90 -25.53 -22.70
C SER A 31 -9.39 -25.20 -22.96
N GLU A 32 -10.20 -25.13 -21.90
CA GLU A 32 -11.64 -24.81 -22.03
C GLU A 32 -11.85 -23.28 -22.05
N LEU A 33 -10.98 -22.51 -21.35
CA LEU A 33 -10.99 -21.04 -21.39
C LEU A 33 -10.55 -20.50 -22.76
N ASN A 34 -9.57 -21.14 -23.40
CA ASN A 34 -9.04 -20.71 -24.69
C ASN A 34 -10.01 -20.96 -25.87
N ASN A 35 -11.00 -21.85 -25.72
CA ASN A 35 -11.97 -22.17 -26.74
C ASN A 35 -13.36 -21.56 -26.52
N ARG A 36 -13.52 -20.75 -25.45
CA ARG A 36 -14.82 -20.13 -25.13
C ARG A 36 -15.06 -18.93 -26.04
N LYS A 37 -16.26 -18.85 -26.60
CA LYS A 37 -16.68 -17.65 -27.33
C LYS A 37 -16.84 -16.50 -26.36
N MET A 38 -16.03 -15.46 -26.54
CA MET A 38 -16.08 -14.26 -25.70
C MET A 38 -17.38 -13.51 -25.88
N THR A 39 -17.99 -13.06 -24.79
CA THR A 39 -19.22 -12.27 -24.79
C THR A 39 -18.95 -10.79 -25.06
N GLY A 40 -17.74 -10.34 -24.81
CA GLY A 40 -17.33 -8.95 -24.88
C GLY A 40 -17.45 -8.22 -23.53
N PHE A 41 -17.86 -8.92 -22.46
CA PHE A 41 -18.04 -8.36 -21.12
C PHE A 41 -17.05 -8.98 -20.13
N ALA A 42 -16.24 -8.14 -19.52
CA ALA A 42 -15.13 -8.56 -18.67
C ALA A 42 -15.58 -9.39 -17.46
N SER A 43 -16.69 -9.03 -16.82
CA SER A 43 -17.19 -9.73 -15.63
C SER A 43 -17.66 -11.16 -15.91
N ILE A 44 -18.07 -11.42 -17.15
CA ILE A 44 -18.54 -12.74 -17.62
C ILE A 44 -17.36 -13.57 -18.11
N ASP A 45 -16.55 -12.98 -18.97
CA ASP A 45 -15.48 -13.67 -19.69
C ASP A 45 -14.26 -13.92 -18.79
N LYS A 46 -13.93 -12.97 -17.90
CA LYS A 46 -12.78 -13.01 -16.97
C LYS A 46 -11.48 -13.40 -17.67
N PRO A 47 -11.06 -12.67 -18.70
CA PRO A 47 -9.97 -13.07 -19.59
C PRO A 47 -8.62 -13.19 -18.86
N TRP A 48 -8.44 -12.53 -17.72
CA TRP A 48 -7.23 -12.62 -16.88
C TRP A 48 -7.05 -13.99 -16.22
N LEU A 49 -8.11 -14.82 -16.09
CA LEU A 49 -8.00 -16.12 -15.41
C LEU A 49 -7.08 -17.10 -16.16
N LYS A 50 -6.83 -16.88 -17.46
CA LYS A 50 -5.89 -17.68 -18.24
C LYS A 50 -4.43 -17.59 -17.74
N TYR A 51 -4.12 -16.58 -16.95
CA TYR A 51 -2.77 -16.36 -16.39
C TYR A 51 -2.59 -16.97 -15.00
N TYR A 52 -3.63 -17.56 -14.41
CA TYR A 52 -3.62 -18.10 -13.06
C TYR A 52 -4.01 -19.57 -13.02
N GLU A 53 -3.36 -20.33 -12.14
CA GLU A 53 -3.60 -21.78 -12.01
C GLU A 53 -4.74 -22.12 -11.02
N LEU A 54 -5.22 -21.16 -10.23
CA LEU A 54 -6.06 -21.45 -9.07
C LEU A 54 -7.29 -20.53 -8.96
N ASN A 55 -8.39 -21.07 -8.42
CA ASN A 55 -9.51 -20.29 -7.91
C ASN A 55 -9.14 -19.73 -6.52
N ALA A 56 -8.55 -18.54 -6.52
CA ALA A 56 -8.01 -17.92 -5.31
C ALA A 56 -9.10 -17.55 -4.28
N ASP A 57 -10.33 -17.30 -4.69
CA ASP A 57 -11.42 -16.94 -3.79
C ASP A 57 -11.83 -18.10 -2.86
N GLU A 58 -11.98 -19.30 -3.41
CA GLU A 58 -12.30 -20.47 -2.59
C GLU A 58 -11.18 -20.81 -1.62
N MET A 59 -9.94 -20.68 -2.08
CA MET A 59 -8.77 -20.95 -1.25
C MET A 59 -8.55 -19.86 -0.20
N ALA A 60 -8.80 -18.60 -0.52
CA ALA A 60 -8.74 -17.52 0.48
C ALA A 60 -9.76 -17.73 1.60
N LYS A 61 -10.98 -18.17 1.28
CA LYS A 61 -12.00 -18.54 2.27
C LYS A 61 -11.58 -19.72 3.15
N GLU A 62 -10.94 -20.74 2.56
CA GLU A 62 -10.41 -21.87 3.35
C GLU A 62 -9.24 -21.45 4.26
N VAL A 63 -8.34 -20.62 3.78
CA VAL A 63 -7.20 -20.10 4.59
C VAL A 63 -7.69 -19.20 5.71
N ALA A 64 -8.69 -18.36 5.47
CA ALA A 64 -9.26 -17.47 6.48
C ALA A 64 -10.12 -18.18 7.53
N LYS A 65 -10.52 -19.43 7.27
CA LYS A 65 -11.45 -20.16 8.12
C LYS A 65 -10.90 -20.34 9.55
N ASN A 66 -11.59 -19.68 10.50
CA ASN A 66 -11.24 -19.67 11.92
C ASN A 66 -9.83 -19.14 12.25
N LYS A 67 -9.25 -18.28 11.39
CA LYS A 67 -7.94 -17.65 11.62
C LYS A 67 -8.04 -16.15 11.68
N THR A 68 -7.27 -15.54 12.56
CA THR A 68 -6.95 -14.11 12.51
C THR A 68 -5.78 -13.87 11.57
N ILE A 69 -5.57 -12.61 11.15
CA ILE A 69 -4.37 -12.28 10.35
C ILE A 69 -3.10 -12.56 11.15
N TRP A 70 -3.13 -12.37 12.48
CA TRP A 70 -1.98 -12.71 13.33
C TRP A 70 -1.65 -14.21 13.27
N ASP A 71 -2.65 -15.10 13.31
CA ASP A 71 -2.41 -16.55 13.19
C ASP A 71 -1.62 -16.89 11.93
N VAL A 72 -2.00 -16.29 10.80
CA VAL A 72 -1.33 -16.52 9.51
C VAL A 72 0.09 -15.95 9.48
N ILE A 73 0.29 -14.78 10.05
CA ILE A 73 1.61 -14.13 10.15
C ILE A 73 2.52 -14.91 11.12
N GLU A 74 2.00 -15.32 12.28
CA GLU A 74 2.74 -16.12 13.27
C GLU A 74 3.21 -17.46 12.68
N GLU A 75 2.33 -18.18 11.97
CA GLU A 75 2.69 -19.42 11.26
C GLU A 75 3.84 -19.19 10.27
N SER A 76 3.81 -18.08 9.53
CA SER A 76 4.89 -17.73 8.60
C SER A 76 6.19 -17.36 9.31
N LEU A 77 6.12 -16.62 10.41
CA LEU A 77 7.28 -16.27 11.22
C LEU A 77 7.98 -17.52 11.77
N ILE A 78 7.21 -18.49 12.23
CA ILE A 78 7.72 -19.79 12.71
C ILE A 78 8.32 -20.58 11.56
N LYS A 79 7.64 -20.65 10.41
CA LYS A 79 8.09 -21.38 9.22
C LYS A 79 9.45 -20.90 8.72
N TYR A 80 9.67 -19.61 8.72
CA TYR A 80 10.88 -18.97 8.19
C TYR A 80 11.77 -18.40 9.31
N LYS A 81 11.81 -19.05 10.48
CA LYS A 81 12.47 -18.57 11.72
C LYS A 81 13.93 -18.14 11.56
N ASP A 82 14.64 -18.71 10.58
CA ASP A 82 16.07 -18.44 10.35
C ASP A 82 16.30 -17.20 9.45
N ILE A 83 15.24 -16.58 8.94
CA ILE A 83 15.31 -15.36 8.13
C ILE A 83 15.08 -14.14 9.04
N THR A 84 15.88 -13.10 8.89
CA THR A 84 15.67 -11.82 9.59
C THR A 84 14.28 -11.27 9.28
N ALA A 85 13.50 -10.88 10.30
CA ALA A 85 12.18 -10.30 10.12
C ALA A 85 12.30 -8.84 9.67
N ILE A 86 13.05 -8.03 10.42
CA ILE A 86 13.16 -6.58 10.23
C ILE A 86 14.62 -6.17 10.36
N GLU A 87 15.11 -5.38 9.42
CA GLU A 87 16.35 -4.60 9.53
C GLU A 87 15.98 -3.12 9.74
N TYR A 88 16.40 -2.54 10.86
CA TYR A 88 16.16 -1.16 11.24
C TYR A 88 17.47 -0.44 11.57
N PHE A 89 17.92 0.46 10.71
CA PHE A 89 19.21 1.15 10.86
C PHE A 89 20.39 0.21 11.17
N LYS A 90 20.45 -0.94 10.46
CA LYS A 90 21.45 -2.02 10.63
C LYS A 90 21.28 -2.87 11.88
N LYS A 91 20.25 -2.65 12.69
CA LYS A 91 19.83 -3.61 13.71
C LYS A 91 18.94 -4.64 13.07
N GLU A 92 19.29 -5.89 13.22
CA GLU A 92 18.46 -7.02 12.81
C GLU A 92 17.57 -7.47 13.97
N ILE A 93 16.30 -7.72 13.66
CA ILE A 93 15.31 -8.31 14.55
C ILE A 93 14.95 -9.66 13.97
N SER A 94 15.24 -10.73 14.71
CA SER A 94 14.90 -12.08 14.27
C SER A 94 13.38 -12.30 14.30
N ARG A 95 12.90 -13.33 13.61
CA ARG A 95 11.49 -13.71 13.64
C ARG A 95 11.02 -14.15 15.02
N PRO A 96 11.78 -14.96 15.78
CA PRO A 96 11.44 -15.24 17.16
C PRO A 96 11.36 -13.98 18.03
N ASP A 97 12.34 -13.07 17.96
CA ASP A 97 12.32 -11.82 18.73
C ASP A 97 11.11 -10.95 18.37
N PHE A 98 10.70 -10.96 17.09
CA PHE A 98 9.50 -10.24 16.65
C PHE A 98 8.24 -10.87 17.25
N ILE A 99 8.11 -12.21 17.27
CA ILE A 99 6.99 -12.90 17.95
C ILE A 99 6.97 -12.54 19.43
N ASP A 100 8.09 -12.62 20.12
CA ASP A 100 8.20 -12.28 21.55
C ASP A 100 7.80 -10.83 21.82
N SER A 101 8.19 -9.91 20.93
CA SER A 101 7.79 -8.50 20.99
C SER A 101 6.28 -8.33 20.84
N VAL A 102 5.63 -9.08 19.93
CA VAL A 102 4.18 -9.03 19.75
C VAL A 102 3.45 -9.50 21.01
N TYR A 103 3.86 -10.62 21.60
CA TYR A 103 3.26 -11.11 22.85
C TYR A 103 3.53 -10.20 24.05
N LEU A 104 4.72 -9.59 24.12
CA LEU A 104 5.03 -8.57 25.13
C LEU A 104 4.07 -7.38 25.02
N TRP A 105 3.90 -6.83 23.80
CA TRP A 105 2.97 -5.73 23.57
C TRP A 105 1.52 -6.12 23.82
N ALA A 106 1.11 -7.34 23.49
CA ALA A 106 -0.23 -7.83 23.78
C ALA A 106 -0.53 -7.83 25.28
N ARG A 107 0.40 -8.34 26.11
CA ARG A 107 0.29 -8.26 27.59
C ARG A 107 0.31 -6.81 28.08
N ALA A 108 1.18 -5.97 27.53
CA ALA A 108 1.26 -4.56 27.91
C ALA A 108 -0.05 -3.81 27.63
N LEU A 109 -0.63 -3.99 26.45
CA LEU A 109 -1.91 -3.40 26.06
C LEU A 109 -3.05 -3.86 26.98
N ARG A 110 -3.11 -5.17 27.27
CA ARG A 110 -4.07 -5.71 28.26
C ARG A 110 -3.82 -5.15 29.67
N GLY A 111 -2.56 -5.04 30.09
CA GLY A 111 -2.18 -4.45 31.39
C GLY A 111 -2.54 -2.96 31.50
N MET A 112 -2.61 -2.24 30.38
CA MET A 112 -3.14 -0.86 30.32
C MET A 112 -4.66 -0.79 30.28
N GLY A 113 -5.35 -1.91 30.06
CA GLY A 113 -6.81 -2.01 30.03
C GLY A 113 -7.42 -1.89 28.62
N VAL A 114 -6.65 -2.16 27.57
CA VAL A 114 -7.20 -2.28 26.19
C VAL A 114 -8.02 -3.55 26.10
N GLU A 115 -9.25 -3.43 25.63
CA GLU A 115 -10.26 -4.51 25.55
C GLU A 115 -10.43 -5.04 24.11
N GLU A 116 -11.17 -6.13 23.95
CA GLU A 116 -11.59 -6.63 22.65
C GLU A 116 -12.51 -5.62 21.93
N ASP A 117 -12.46 -5.64 20.60
CA ASP A 117 -13.24 -4.79 19.71
C ASP A 117 -12.94 -3.27 19.88
N GLU A 118 -11.98 -2.89 20.76
CA GLU A 118 -11.58 -1.49 20.95
C GLU A 118 -10.74 -0.97 19.77
N VAL A 119 -11.03 0.24 19.33
CA VAL A 119 -10.28 0.92 18.26
C VAL A 119 -9.18 1.78 18.87
N VAL A 120 -7.93 1.51 18.47
CA VAL A 120 -6.74 2.21 18.97
C VAL A 120 -6.10 3.02 17.84
N PRO A 121 -6.24 4.35 17.82
CA PRO A 121 -5.61 5.22 16.84
C PRO A 121 -4.08 5.14 16.90
N ILE A 122 -3.45 5.06 15.72
CA ILE A 122 -2.00 5.12 15.54
C ILE A 122 -1.70 6.31 14.63
N TYR A 123 -0.95 7.28 15.15
CA TYR A 123 -0.52 8.46 14.41
C TYR A 123 0.99 8.52 14.28
N GLY A 124 1.49 8.19 13.10
CA GLY A 124 2.92 8.12 12.84
C GLY A 124 3.28 7.26 11.65
N THR A 125 4.52 6.80 11.64
CA THR A 125 5.08 5.93 10.60
C THR A 125 5.43 4.56 11.18
N PHE A 126 5.91 3.65 10.34
CA PHE A 126 6.38 2.35 10.78
C PHE A 126 7.72 2.46 11.50
N PHE A 127 7.76 1.92 12.71
CA PHE A 127 8.93 1.57 13.51
C PHE A 127 8.78 0.12 13.97
N PRO A 128 9.84 -0.57 14.40
CA PRO A 128 9.73 -1.95 14.85
C PRO A 128 8.65 -2.19 15.91
N ASP A 129 8.51 -1.28 16.87
CA ASP A 129 7.45 -1.38 17.87
C ASP A 129 6.04 -1.18 17.28
N VAL A 130 5.87 -0.34 16.24
CA VAL A 130 4.56 -0.17 15.57
C VAL A 130 4.12 -1.44 14.86
N PHE A 131 5.05 -2.17 14.22
CA PHE A 131 4.74 -3.49 13.64
C PHE A 131 4.28 -4.48 14.71
N SER A 132 5.01 -4.55 15.82
CA SER A 132 4.66 -5.45 16.94
C SER A 132 3.32 -5.08 17.55
N ILE A 133 3.05 -3.79 17.80
CA ILE A 133 1.77 -3.29 18.34
C ILE A 133 0.62 -3.58 17.38
N THR A 134 0.82 -3.40 16.08
CA THR A 134 -0.22 -3.70 15.07
C THR A 134 -0.67 -5.16 15.15
N CYS A 135 0.29 -6.08 15.23
CA CYS A 135 0.02 -7.51 15.42
C CYS A 135 -0.57 -7.81 16.80
N ALA A 136 -0.07 -7.17 17.84
CA ALA A 136 -0.54 -7.35 19.21
C ALA A 136 -2.00 -6.92 19.39
N LEU A 137 -2.41 -5.80 18.79
CA LEU A 137 -3.81 -5.36 18.79
C LEU A 137 -4.71 -6.39 18.11
N ASN A 138 -4.32 -6.92 16.94
CA ASN A 138 -5.08 -7.98 16.29
C ASN A 138 -5.15 -9.26 17.15
N LEU A 139 -4.03 -9.66 17.78
CA LEU A 139 -3.94 -10.82 18.66
C LEU A 139 -4.90 -10.74 19.85
N ILE A 140 -5.05 -9.54 20.44
CA ILE A 140 -5.98 -9.30 21.57
C ILE A 140 -7.40 -8.95 21.11
N GLY A 141 -7.69 -8.97 19.81
CA GLY A 141 -9.00 -8.66 19.24
C GLY A 141 -9.36 -7.18 19.19
N ALA A 142 -8.41 -6.28 19.44
CA ALA A 142 -8.56 -4.84 19.24
C ALA A 142 -8.15 -4.42 17.81
N THR A 143 -8.52 -3.23 17.41
CA THR A 143 -8.36 -2.76 16.02
C THR A 143 -7.41 -1.56 15.95
N PRO A 144 -6.22 -1.67 15.35
CA PRO A 144 -5.39 -0.52 15.04
C PRO A 144 -6.05 0.36 13.96
N TYR A 145 -6.12 1.66 14.22
CA TYR A 145 -6.62 2.65 13.26
C TYR A 145 -5.50 3.61 12.86
N PHE A 146 -5.01 3.45 11.64
CA PHE A 146 -3.93 4.27 11.08
C PHE A 146 -4.48 5.60 10.56
N LEU A 147 -4.24 6.66 11.31
CA LEU A 147 -4.74 7.99 11.01
C LEU A 147 -3.89 8.68 9.92
N LYS A 148 -4.53 9.37 9.00
CA LYS A 148 -3.86 10.14 7.95
C LYS A 148 -3.01 11.26 8.55
N LEU A 149 -1.76 11.43 8.07
CA LEU A 149 -0.81 12.39 8.65
C LEU A 149 -1.22 13.86 8.44
N ALA A 150 -1.97 14.15 7.37
CA ALA A 150 -2.46 15.48 7.07
C ALA A 150 -3.98 15.57 7.32
N MET A 151 -4.39 15.46 8.58
CA MET A 151 -5.79 15.61 9.00
C MET A 151 -6.02 16.98 9.63
N SER A 152 -7.22 17.54 9.45
CA SER A 152 -7.65 18.68 10.24
C SER A 152 -7.91 18.27 11.70
N LYS A 153 -7.80 19.22 12.64
CA LYS A 153 -8.14 18.95 14.04
C LYS A 153 -9.54 18.38 14.21
N LYS A 154 -10.50 18.92 13.46
CA LYS A 154 -11.90 18.47 13.48
C LYS A 154 -12.03 17.01 13.03
N ASP A 155 -11.36 16.62 11.94
CA ASP A 155 -11.39 15.23 11.49
C ASP A 155 -10.76 14.31 12.53
N PHE A 156 -9.66 14.74 13.16
CA PHE A 156 -9.02 14.00 14.24
C PHE A 156 -9.98 13.74 15.41
N GLU A 157 -10.69 14.78 15.86
CA GLU A 157 -11.67 14.69 16.94
C GLU A 157 -12.79 13.69 16.60
N ILE A 158 -13.27 13.73 15.35
CA ILE A 158 -14.33 12.83 14.87
C ILE A 158 -13.84 11.39 14.82
N GLU A 159 -12.70 11.15 14.14
CA GLU A 159 -12.19 9.79 13.90
C GLU A 159 -11.68 9.11 15.19
N THR A 160 -11.37 9.88 16.24
CA THR A 160 -10.93 9.35 17.54
C THR A 160 -11.95 9.48 18.66
N SER A 161 -13.21 9.86 18.36
CA SER A 161 -14.23 10.21 19.35
C SER A 161 -14.52 9.11 20.38
N GLU A 162 -14.41 7.84 19.98
CA GLU A 162 -14.70 6.67 20.83
C GLU A 162 -13.44 6.04 21.43
N SER A 163 -12.24 6.58 21.13
CA SER A 163 -10.97 5.97 21.52
C SER A 163 -10.54 6.38 22.92
N ARG A 164 -10.13 5.40 23.72
CA ARG A 164 -9.60 5.59 25.09
C ARG A 164 -8.07 5.50 25.15
N PHE A 165 -7.46 4.93 24.13
CA PHE A 165 -6.03 4.72 23.99
C PHE A 165 -5.56 5.26 22.66
N ALA A 166 -4.30 5.64 22.56
CA ALA A 166 -3.69 6.07 21.30
C ALA A 166 -2.18 5.78 21.28
N ILE A 167 -1.61 5.75 20.09
CA ILE A 167 -0.18 5.58 19.84
C ILE A 167 0.27 6.73 18.94
N VAL A 168 1.33 7.42 19.36
CA VAL A 168 1.76 8.65 18.69
C VAL A 168 3.28 8.66 18.53
N PHE A 169 3.74 9.01 17.33
CA PHE A 169 5.14 9.32 17.08
C PHE A 169 5.48 10.71 17.67
N ASP A 170 6.52 10.79 18.50
CA ASP A 170 6.93 12.02 19.20
C ASP A 170 7.23 13.18 18.25
N GLY A 171 7.87 12.89 17.10
CA GLY A 171 8.14 13.88 16.06
C GLY A 171 6.90 14.54 15.44
N MET A 172 5.71 13.95 15.66
CA MET A 172 4.41 14.46 15.18
C MET A 172 3.51 15.00 16.30
N TRP A 173 4.02 15.04 17.54
CA TRP A 173 3.24 15.43 18.71
C TRP A 173 2.52 16.77 18.56
N ASN A 174 3.18 17.78 18.00
CA ASN A 174 2.59 19.12 17.82
C ASN A 174 1.29 19.12 17.00
N ASN A 175 1.15 18.19 16.06
CA ASN A 175 -0.03 18.13 15.20
C ASN A 175 -1.28 17.64 15.94
N VAL A 176 -1.09 16.92 17.06
CA VAL A 176 -2.15 16.15 17.72
C VAL A 176 -2.27 16.38 19.23
N LYS A 177 -1.36 17.18 19.82
CA LYS A 177 -1.31 17.43 21.27
C LYS A 177 -2.64 17.91 21.85
N ASP A 178 -3.36 18.76 21.13
CA ASP A 178 -4.63 19.31 21.60
C ASP A 178 -5.72 18.24 21.67
N VAL A 179 -5.75 17.29 20.71
CA VAL A 179 -6.70 16.19 20.69
C VAL A 179 -6.37 15.16 21.77
N PHE A 180 -5.10 14.72 21.83
CA PHE A 180 -4.68 13.71 22.80
C PHE A 180 -4.50 14.26 24.23
N SER A 181 -4.67 15.58 24.43
CA SER A 181 -4.78 16.14 25.77
C SER A 181 -6.16 15.93 26.42
N ASP A 182 -7.18 15.55 25.64
CA ASP A 182 -8.52 15.24 26.12
C ASP A 182 -8.50 14.10 27.16
N ASP A 183 -9.27 14.24 28.23
CA ASP A 183 -9.28 13.32 29.37
C ASP A 183 -9.97 11.96 29.06
N ARG A 184 -10.64 11.83 27.91
CA ARG A 184 -11.14 10.53 27.42
C ARG A 184 -10.02 9.53 27.18
N PHE A 185 -8.82 10.01 26.78
CA PHE A 185 -7.66 9.15 26.61
C PHE A 185 -7.07 8.75 27.97
N LYS A 186 -7.22 7.47 28.32
CA LYS A 186 -6.64 6.90 29.54
C LYS A 186 -5.11 6.82 29.46
N LYS A 187 -4.60 6.34 28.31
CA LYS A 187 -3.16 6.26 28.03
C LYS A 187 -2.89 6.60 26.58
N VAL A 188 -1.80 7.32 26.35
CA VAL A 188 -1.23 7.62 25.03
C VAL A 188 0.20 7.12 25.02
N ILE A 189 0.50 6.13 24.20
CA ILE A 189 1.83 5.56 24.04
C ILE A 189 2.61 6.45 23.10
N ILE A 190 3.78 6.91 23.58
CA ILE A 190 4.69 7.74 22.80
C ILE A 190 5.82 6.85 22.27
N ILE A 191 5.97 6.82 20.95
CA ILE A 191 7.02 6.07 20.27
C ILE A 191 8.01 7.05 19.65
N THR A 192 9.30 6.72 19.74
CA THR A 192 10.36 7.49 19.09
C THR A 192 11.10 6.65 18.05
N ALA A 193 11.70 7.31 17.07
CA ALA A 193 12.58 6.63 16.12
C ALA A 193 13.77 5.94 16.80
N ALA A 194 14.19 6.44 17.98
CA ALA A 194 15.33 5.94 18.73
C ALA A 194 15.05 4.63 19.49
N ASP A 195 13.78 4.31 19.81
CA ASP A 195 13.44 3.20 20.72
C ASP A 195 14.01 1.86 20.28
N SER A 196 14.05 1.61 19.00
CA SER A 196 14.56 0.36 18.41
C SER A 196 15.97 0.45 17.83
N MET A 197 16.67 1.60 17.97
CA MET A 197 18.05 1.75 17.49
C MET A 197 19.08 1.11 18.44
N LEU A 198 20.26 0.80 17.90
CA LEU A 198 21.44 0.38 18.68
C LEU A 198 22.21 1.59 19.18
N SER A 199 22.89 1.45 20.36
CA SER A 199 23.92 2.37 20.82
C SER A 199 25.11 2.42 19.83
N PRO A 200 25.77 3.59 19.63
CA PRO A 200 25.46 4.90 20.22
C PRO A 200 24.42 5.72 19.45
N LYS A 201 23.84 5.20 18.36
CA LYS A 201 22.84 5.93 17.56
C LYS A 201 21.60 6.28 18.38
N LYS A 202 21.14 5.37 19.22
CA LYS A 202 19.98 5.58 20.08
C LYS A 202 20.14 6.87 20.90
N GLU A 203 21.25 7.01 21.60
CA GLU A 203 21.52 8.16 22.49
C GLU A 203 21.66 9.46 21.69
N ILE A 204 22.34 9.39 20.54
CA ILE A 204 22.53 10.56 19.66
C ILE A 204 21.18 11.05 19.13
N VAL A 205 20.35 10.17 18.59
CA VAL A 205 19.03 10.54 18.05
C VAL A 205 18.12 11.04 19.16
N THR A 206 18.11 10.38 20.33
CA THR A 206 17.34 10.82 21.49
C THR A 206 17.74 12.23 21.92
N PHE A 207 19.04 12.54 21.97
CA PHE A 207 19.54 13.87 22.32
C PHE A 207 19.10 14.92 21.30
N PHE A 208 19.27 14.66 20.00
CA PHE A 208 18.84 15.61 18.95
C PHE A 208 17.33 15.82 18.95
N ASN A 209 16.52 14.77 19.09
CA ASN A 209 15.07 14.88 19.22
C ASN A 209 14.66 15.74 20.42
N TYR A 210 15.37 15.60 21.56
CA TYR A 210 15.11 16.42 22.74
C TYR A 210 15.43 17.91 22.49
N ILE A 211 16.58 18.22 21.89
CA ILE A 211 16.96 19.60 21.54
C ILE A 211 15.97 20.20 20.54
N ASP A 212 15.60 19.45 19.51
CA ASP A 212 14.61 19.90 18.53
C ASP A 212 13.24 20.12 19.16
N GLY A 213 12.83 19.24 20.06
CA GLY A 213 11.61 19.37 20.85
C GLY A 213 11.57 20.64 21.71
N ILE A 214 12.72 21.03 22.28
CA ILE A 214 12.82 22.31 23.01
C ILE A 214 12.65 23.49 22.05
N LYS A 215 13.39 23.49 20.93
CA LYS A 215 13.36 24.59 19.94
C LYS A 215 11.96 24.79 19.37
N ASN A 216 11.29 23.71 19.01
CA ASN A 216 9.99 23.72 18.36
C ASN A 216 8.80 23.69 19.33
N LYS A 217 9.05 23.73 20.64
CA LYS A 217 8.03 23.60 21.70
C LYS A 217 7.14 22.37 21.50
N SER A 218 7.75 21.26 21.07
CA SER A 218 7.08 20.00 20.72
C SER A 218 7.33 18.87 21.72
N LEU A 219 7.88 19.18 22.91
CA LEU A 219 8.08 18.16 23.92
C LEU A 219 6.75 17.62 24.44
N VAL A 220 6.65 16.30 24.51
CA VAL A 220 5.51 15.64 25.15
C VAL A 220 5.52 15.95 26.64
N PRO A 221 4.40 16.41 27.23
CA PRO A 221 4.34 16.72 28.67
C PRO A 221 4.57 15.47 29.52
N ARG A 222 5.23 15.64 30.66
CA ARG A 222 5.38 14.57 31.68
C ARG A 222 4.10 14.46 32.50
N LYS A 223 3.16 13.62 32.02
CA LYS A 223 1.90 13.29 32.74
C LYS A 223 1.73 11.77 32.70
N ASP A 224 1.08 11.20 33.68
CA ASP A 224 0.87 9.74 33.84
C ASP A 224 0.13 9.09 32.66
N LYS A 225 -0.62 9.88 31.89
CA LYS A 225 -1.30 9.37 30.70
C LYS A 225 -0.39 9.22 29.49
N TYR A 226 0.76 9.92 29.41
CA TYR A 226 1.73 9.82 28.34
C TYR A 226 2.83 8.85 28.73
N ILE A 227 2.86 7.69 28.11
CA ILE A 227 3.80 6.62 28.47
C ILE A 227 4.72 6.29 27.30
N TRP A 228 6.00 6.28 27.59
CA TRP A 228 7.03 5.93 26.62
C TRP A 228 7.16 4.41 26.48
N VAL A 229 7.71 3.94 25.36
CA VAL A 229 7.81 2.51 25.00
C VAL A 229 8.32 1.64 26.15
N ASP A 230 9.45 2.02 26.80
CA ASP A 230 10.02 1.22 27.88
C ASP A 230 9.09 1.11 29.10
N THR A 231 8.34 2.18 29.41
CA THR A 231 7.36 2.17 30.50
C THR A 231 6.11 1.39 30.07
N ALA A 232 5.68 1.56 28.84
CA ALA A 232 4.53 0.84 28.30
C ALA A 232 4.78 -0.68 28.29
N LYS A 233 5.96 -1.12 27.88
CA LYS A 233 6.35 -2.54 27.93
C LYS A 233 6.32 -3.15 29.33
N LYS A 234 6.69 -2.39 30.37
CA LYS A 234 6.59 -2.84 31.76
C LYS A 234 5.15 -3.07 32.22
N MET A 235 4.17 -2.48 31.53
CA MET A 235 2.75 -2.78 31.82
C MET A 235 2.39 -4.23 31.54
N SER A 236 3.21 -4.98 30.81
CA SER A 236 3.04 -6.43 30.60
C SER A 236 3.05 -7.23 31.91
N ASP A 237 3.75 -6.72 32.94
CA ASP A 237 3.87 -7.39 34.23
C ASP A 237 2.54 -7.39 35.01
N TYR A 238 1.63 -6.49 34.65
CA TYR A 238 0.32 -6.38 35.28
C TYR A 238 -0.74 -7.29 34.67
N TYR A 239 -0.38 -8.06 33.63
CA TYR A 239 -1.32 -8.97 32.97
C TYR A 239 -0.75 -10.39 32.82
N THR A 240 -1.33 -11.32 33.54
CA THR A 240 -0.93 -12.75 33.55
C THR A 240 -1.91 -13.67 32.83
N GLY A 241 -3.01 -13.10 32.31
CA GLY A 241 -4.03 -13.86 31.59
C GLY A 241 -3.63 -14.25 30.16
N GLN A 242 -4.50 -15.04 29.54
CA GLN A 242 -4.35 -15.36 28.12
C GLN A 242 -4.61 -14.12 27.26
N VAL A 243 -3.68 -13.77 26.39
CA VAL A 243 -3.81 -12.58 25.52
C VAL A 243 -4.47 -12.90 24.18
N LYS A 244 -4.24 -14.10 23.64
CA LYS A 244 -4.76 -14.50 22.33
C LYS A 244 -6.25 -14.78 22.42
N VAL A 245 -7.04 -14.01 21.68
CA VAL A 245 -8.49 -14.19 21.62
C VAL A 245 -8.89 -15.18 20.53
N PRO A 246 -10.01 -15.90 20.66
CA PRO A 246 -10.51 -16.77 19.61
C PRO A 246 -10.91 -15.97 18.37
N PHE A 247 -10.85 -16.62 17.22
CA PHE A 247 -11.39 -16.07 15.98
C PHE A 247 -12.87 -15.71 16.14
N LYS A 248 -13.24 -14.56 15.58
CA LYS A 248 -14.62 -14.08 15.48
C LYS A 248 -14.83 -13.59 14.06
N GLU A 249 -15.81 -14.15 13.38
CA GLU A 249 -16.16 -13.78 12.01
C GLU A 249 -16.49 -12.28 11.90
N ASN A 250 -16.06 -11.67 10.80
CA ASN A 250 -16.24 -10.25 10.53
C ASN A 250 -15.64 -9.29 11.59
N ARG A 251 -14.74 -9.76 12.46
CA ARG A 251 -14.00 -8.85 13.36
C ARG A 251 -13.11 -7.93 12.56
N ASN A 252 -13.10 -6.66 12.92
CA ASN A 252 -12.20 -5.70 12.33
C ASN A 252 -10.75 -6.10 12.62
N ALA A 253 -9.91 -6.15 11.58
CA ALA A 253 -8.48 -6.41 11.73
C ALA A 253 -7.69 -5.10 11.74
N PHE A 254 -8.05 -4.19 10.83
CA PHE A 254 -7.37 -2.91 10.63
C PHE A 254 -8.38 -1.85 10.16
N ILE A 255 -8.07 -0.59 10.49
CA ILE A 255 -8.70 0.57 9.85
C ILE A 255 -7.58 1.41 9.24
N THR A 256 -7.65 1.65 7.92
CA THR A 256 -6.72 2.51 7.19
C THR A 256 -7.44 3.73 6.64
N SER A 257 -6.73 4.84 6.45
CA SER A 257 -7.34 6.02 5.85
C SER A 257 -7.34 5.93 4.33
N SER A 258 -8.47 6.25 3.68
CA SER A 258 -8.48 6.34 2.22
C SER A 258 -7.64 7.53 1.73
N SER A 259 -7.04 7.38 0.54
CA SER A 259 -6.27 8.46 -0.10
C SER A 259 -7.13 9.62 -0.59
N GLY A 260 -8.46 9.46 -0.62
CA GLY A 260 -9.41 10.38 -1.23
C GLY A 260 -9.25 11.83 -0.74
N THR A 261 -8.95 12.69 -1.69
CA THR A 261 -8.89 14.16 -1.55
C THR A 261 -10.25 14.81 -1.65
N SER A 262 -11.36 14.05 -1.57
CA SER A 262 -12.68 14.64 -1.78
C SER A 262 -12.97 15.71 -0.72
N LEU A 263 -12.85 16.93 -1.12
CA LEU A 263 -13.15 18.16 -0.36
C LEU A 263 -14.53 18.14 0.31
N LYS A 264 -15.42 17.23 -0.05
CA LYS A 264 -16.81 17.14 0.41
C LYS A 264 -17.11 16.02 1.42
N GLY A 265 -16.17 15.12 1.75
CA GLY A 265 -16.49 13.93 2.56
C GLY A 265 -15.65 13.72 3.83
N GLY A 266 -14.66 14.54 4.10
CA GLY A 266 -13.71 14.33 5.21
C GLY A 266 -12.85 13.05 5.05
N VAL A 267 -12.06 12.74 6.05
CA VAL A 267 -11.28 11.49 6.09
C VAL A 267 -12.22 10.30 6.24
N LYS A 268 -11.91 9.19 5.56
CA LYS A 268 -12.68 7.95 5.64
C LYS A 268 -11.76 6.84 6.18
N GLY A 269 -12.09 6.32 7.35
CA GLY A 269 -11.48 5.10 7.87
C GLY A 269 -12.07 3.88 7.16
N VAL A 270 -11.25 3.12 6.44
CA VAL A 270 -11.65 1.91 5.71
C VAL A 270 -11.39 0.70 6.56
N ILE A 271 -12.41 -0.07 6.85
CA ILE A 271 -12.34 -1.26 7.71
C ILE A 271 -12.02 -2.49 6.88
N ALA A 272 -10.88 -3.13 7.18
CA ALA A 272 -10.55 -4.48 6.73
C ALA A 272 -10.85 -5.49 7.85
N THR A 273 -11.44 -6.64 7.50
CA THR A 273 -11.60 -7.78 8.42
C THR A 273 -10.40 -8.72 8.35
N ASN A 274 -10.29 -9.67 9.28
CA ASN A 274 -9.28 -10.71 9.22
C ASN A 274 -9.37 -11.47 7.89
N GLU A 275 -10.59 -11.80 7.47
CA GLU A 275 -10.86 -12.55 6.25
C GLU A 275 -10.41 -11.78 5.00
N SER A 276 -10.72 -10.49 4.92
CA SER A 276 -10.31 -9.67 3.75
C SER A 276 -8.79 -9.47 3.70
N ALA A 277 -8.14 -9.32 4.86
CA ALA A 277 -6.69 -9.19 4.94
C ALA A 277 -5.97 -10.50 4.53
N ILE A 278 -6.45 -11.66 5.00
CA ILE A 278 -5.92 -12.98 4.62
C ILE A 278 -6.15 -13.25 3.14
N ALA A 279 -7.35 -12.91 2.62
CA ALA A 279 -7.66 -13.04 1.20
C ALA A 279 -6.68 -12.26 0.33
N GLN A 280 -6.32 -11.03 0.74
CA GLN A 280 -5.35 -10.21 0.04
C GLN A 280 -3.94 -10.83 0.01
N LEU A 281 -3.46 -11.35 1.15
CA LEU A 281 -2.17 -12.06 1.20
C LEU A 281 -2.17 -13.25 0.24
N TYR A 282 -3.27 -13.98 0.23
CA TYR A 282 -3.41 -15.16 -0.61
C TYR A 282 -3.45 -14.81 -2.09
N GLN A 283 -4.25 -13.82 -2.49
CA GLN A 283 -4.35 -13.35 -3.86
C GLN A 283 -2.99 -12.85 -4.38
N ALA A 284 -2.32 -12.00 -3.61
CA ALA A 284 -0.99 -11.49 -3.95
C ALA A 284 0.06 -12.61 -4.05
N ASN A 285 -0.01 -13.61 -3.17
CA ASN A 285 0.89 -14.77 -3.20
C ASN A 285 0.73 -15.61 -4.49
N ASN A 286 -0.44 -15.62 -5.10
CA ASN A 286 -0.77 -16.39 -6.30
C ASN A 286 -0.85 -15.52 -7.56
N ALA A 287 -0.48 -14.24 -7.49
CA ALA A 287 -0.52 -13.31 -8.61
C ALA A 287 0.67 -13.43 -9.60
N GLY A 288 1.54 -14.43 -9.43
CA GLY A 288 2.72 -14.62 -10.30
C GLY A 288 3.81 -13.56 -10.09
N ILE A 289 3.91 -13.01 -8.90
CA ILE A 289 4.88 -11.96 -8.55
C ILE A 289 6.26 -12.57 -8.28
N ASN A 290 7.31 -11.93 -8.81
CA ASN A 290 8.69 -12.40 -8.74
C ASN A 290 9.40 -11.94 -7.46
N TYR A 291 9.13 -12.60 -6.33
CA TYR A 291 9.91 -12.43 -5.10
C TYR A 291 10.01 -13.75 -4.32
N PHE A 292 11.09 -13.90 -3.55
CA PHE A 292 11.46 -15.16 -2.92
C PHE A 292 11.74 -14.99 -1.42
N VAL A 293 11.78 -16.12 -0.71
CA VAL A 293 12.21 -16.18 0.69
C VAL A 293 13.61 -15.59 0.85
N GLY A 294 13.79 -14.72 1.83
CA GLY A 294 15.07 -14.03 2.09
C GLY A 294 15.26 -12.74 1.27
N ASP A 295 14.39 -12.43 0.31
CA ASP A 295 14.44 -11.15 -0.39
C ASP A 295 14.20 -9.98 0.57
N LYS A 296 14.74 -8.81 0.21
CA LYS A 296 14.61 -7.58 0.98
C LYS A 296 13.52 -6.69 0.42
N CYS A 297 12.58 -6.28 1.27
CA CYS A 297 11.51 -5.34 0.93
C CYS A 297 11.72 -4.00 1.64
N LEU A 298 11.81 -2.91 0.89
CA LEU A 298 11.92 -1.57 1.47
C LEU A 298 10.57 -1.11 2.04
N THR A 299 10.53 -0.88 3.35
CA THR A 299 9.36 -0.37 4.07
C THR A 299 9.63 1.05 4.54
N ASN A 300 9.23 2.03 3.72
CA ASN A 300 9.50 3.44 3.94
C ASN A 300 8.25 4.33 3.94
N PHE A 301 7.05 3.78 3.64
CA PHE A 301 5.80 4.53 3.71
C PHE A 301 5.09 4.38 5.04
N PRO A 302 4.35 5.41 5.48
CA PRO A 302 3.53 5.32 6.68
C PRO A 302 2.37 4.32 6.51
N PRO A 303 1.88 3.70 7.60
CA PRO A 303 0.81 2.70 7.55
C PRO A 303 -0.59 3.26 7.26
N THR A 304 -0.70 4.53 6.95
CA THR A 304 -1.99 5.21 6.71
C THR A 304 -2.73 4.67 5.50
N ALA A 305 -2.00 4.20 4.49
CA ALA A 305 -2.56 3.52 3.32
C ALA A 305 -2.53 2.01 3.48
N SER A 306 -3.58 1.32 3.11
CA SER A 306 -3.66 -0.14 3.12
C SER A 306 -2.54 -0.80 2.31
N THR A 307 -2.08 -0.15 1.24
CA THR A 307 -0.96 -0.62 0.42
C THR A 307 0.33 -0.73 1.22
N SER A 308 0.63 0.26 2.08
CA SER A 308 1.81 0.19 2.96
C SER A 308 1.68 -0.94 3.97
N LEU A 309 0.52 -1.06 4.61
CA LEU A 309 0.25 -2.10 5.59
C LEU A 309 0.34 -3.49 4.98
N ASN A 310 -0.24 -3.70 3.80
CA ASN A 310 -0.24 -5.00 3.16
C ASN A 310 1.06 -5.29 2.39
N CYS A 311 1.43 -4.45 1.40
CA CYS A 311 2.52 -4.75 0.48
C CYS A 311 3.90 -4.53 1.06
N LEU A 312 4.04 -3.65 2.06
CA LEU A 312 5.33 -3.31 2.66
C LEU A 312 5.50 -3.85 4.09
N PHE A 313 4.49 -4.55 4.64
CA PHE A 313 4.59 -5.20 5.95
C PHE A 313 4.04 -6.63 5.92
N LEU A 314 2.72 -6.82 5.82
CA LEU A 314 2.10 -8.14 6.02
C LEU A 314 2.55 -9.17 4.98
N LEU A 315 2.49 -8.82 3.70
CA LEU A 315 2.85 -9.72 2.60
C LEU A 315 4.33 -10.12 2.60
N PRO A 316 5.29 -9.19 2.77
CA PRO A 316 6.70 -9.57 2.88
C PRO A 316 6.99 -10.50 4.07
N ILE A 317 6.42 -10.24 5.25
CA ILE A 317 6.56 -11.14 6.41
C ILE A 317 5.95 -12.50 6.10
N TYR A 318 4.75 -12.53 5.52
CA TYR A 318 4.05 -13.76 5.10
C TYR A 318 4.89 -14.59 4.12
N ARG A 319 5.61 -13.94 3.21
CA ARG A 319 6.46 -14.57 2.18
C ARG A 319 7.86 -14.97 2.67
N GLY A 320 8.21 -14.72 3.92
CA GLY A 320 9.53 -15.02 4.43
C GLY A 320 10.62 -14.05 4.00
N MET A 321 10.24 -12.80 3.68
CA MET A 321 11.18 -11.74 3.30
C MET A 321 11.68 -10.97 4.54
N THR A 322 12.73 -10.19 4.36
CA THR A 322 13.24 -9.23 5.36
C THR A 322 12.71 -7.83 5.06
N LEU A 323 12.08 -7.19 6.04
CA LEU A 323 11.68 -5.79 5.94
C LEU A 323 12.90 -4.89 6.18
N ILE A 324 13.22 -4.03 5.23
CA ILE A 324 14.15 -2.92 5.44
C ILE A 324 13.33 -1.71 5.87
N ASN A 325 13.23 -1.50 7.17
CA ASN A 325 12.44 -0.40 7.71
C ASN A 325 13.28 0.89 7.76
N ASP A 326 13.03 1.77 6.82
CA ASP A 326 13.64 3.10 6.76
C ASP A 326 12.56 4.17 6.60
N PRO A 327 12.10 4.77 7.70
CA PRO A 327 10.98 5.71 7.70
C PRO A 327 11.31 7.11 7.15
N ARG A 328 12.55 7.34 6.70
CA ARG A 328 13.01 8.63 6.20
C ARG A 328 12.57 8.87 4.76
N VAL A 329 11.30 9.20 4.54
CA VAL A 329 10.76 9.46 3.20
C VAL A 329 11.11 10.89 2.77
N SER A 330 11.93 11.02 1.74
CA SER A 330 12.19 12.27 1.03
C SER A 330 12.72 11.98 -0.36
N GLU A 331 12.52 12.87 -1.32
CA GLU A 331 13.05 12.70 -2.68
C GLU A 331 14.57 12.51 -2.70
N SER A 332 15.31 13.32 -1.93
CA SER A 332 16.77 13.22 -1.83
C SER A 332 17.24 11.98 -1.06
N GLY A 333 16.44 11.51 -0.08
CA GLY A 333 16.76 10.35 0.74
C GLY A 333 16.47 9.02 0.06
N PHE A 334 15.44 8.97 -0.81
CA PHE A 334 14.99 7.74 -1.42
C PHE A 334 16.07 7.07 -2.29
N TYR A 335 16.78 7.86 -3.13
CA TYR A 335 17.91 7.35 -3.88
C TYR A 335 18.95 6.67 -2.97
N LYS A 336 19.32 7.33 -1.87
CA LYS A 336 20.28 6.78 -0.90
C LYS A 336 19.76 5.49 -0.26
N GLN A 337 18.49 5.46 0.14
CA GLN A 337 17.87 4.25 0.70
C GLN A 337 17.95 3.06 -0.27
N MET A 338 17.62 3.28 -1.53
CA MET A 338 17.65 2.25 -2.57
C MET A 338 19.07 1.73 -2.83
N MET A 339 20.06 2.63 -2.94
CA MET A 339 21.44 2.24 -3.23
C MET A 339 22.16 1.60 -2.05
N GLU A 340 21.88 2.04 -0.82
CA GLU A 340 22.51 1.49 0.40
C GLU A 340 21.91 0.13 0.82
N ASN A 341 20.60 -0.02 0.69
CA ASN A 341 19.89 -1.20 1.18
C ASN A 341 19.68 -2.26 0.09
N LYS A 342 19.79 -1.89 -1.19
CA LYS A 342 19.61 -2.77 -2.35
C LYS A 342 18.35 -3.66 -2.24
N PRO A 343 17.16 -3.09 -2.07
CA PRO A 343 15.94 -3.87 -1.88
C PRO A 343 15.57 -4.60 -3.17
N ASN A 344 15.24 -5.89 -3.05
CA ASN A 344 14.71 -6.67 -4.16
C ASN A 344 13.29 -6.22 -4.53
N VAL A 345 12.54 -5.80 -3.51
CA VAL A 345 11.14 -5.34 -3.63
C VAL A 345 11.01 -3.93 -3.10
N ALA A 346 10.40 -3.07 -3.90
CA ALA A 346 10.08 -1.70 -3.52
C ALA A 346 8.77 -1.28 -4.20
N LEU A 347 7.94 -0.54 -3.48
CA LEU A 347 6.71 0.04 -4.01
C LEU A 347 6.67 1.50 -3.62
N THR A 348 6.47 2.40 -4.61
CA THR A 348 6.37 3.83 -4.33
C THR A 348 5.61 4.58 -5.43
N THR A 349 5.44 5.89 -5.24
CA THR A 349 4.76 6.80 -6.18
C THR A 349 5.68 7.19 -7.35
N GLY A 350 5.07 7.72 -8.42
CA GLY A 350 5.79 8.20 -9.60
C GLY A 350 6.79 9.30 -9.27
N SER A 351 6.43 10.21 -8.38
CA SER A 351 7.30 11.32 -7.95
C SER A 351 8.61 10.86 -7.30
N LEU A 352 8.56 9.82 -6.46
CA LEU A 352 9.77 9.25 -5.86
C LEU A 352 10.59 8.44 -6.87
N TRP A 353 9.94 7.71 -7.79
CA TRP A 353 10.65 7.04 -8.88
C TRP A 353 11.33 8.06 -9.81
N GLU A 354 10.67 9.16 -10.14
CA GLU A 354 11.28 10.25 -10.93
C GLU A 354 12.54 10.79 -10.24
N ALA A 355 12.45 11.11 -8.95
CA ALA A 355 13.61 11.58 -8.19
C ALA A 355 14.75 10.54 -8.16
N PHE A 356 14.42 9.25 -8.05
CA PHE A 356 15.38 8.16 -8.08
C PHE A 356 16.10 8.08 -9.45
N PHE A 357 15.35 7.98 -10.54
CA PHE A 357 15.91 7.81 -11.88
C PHE A 357 16.67 9.05 -12.33
N ARG A 358 16.24 10.24 -11.98
CA ARG A 358 17.01 11.49 -12.19
C ARG A 358 18.39 11.46 -11.51
N ASN A 359 18.51 10.85 -10.35
CA ASN A 359 19.80 10.65 -9.70
C ASN A 359 20.64 9.57 -10.40
N ILE A 360 20.02 8.48 -10.87
CA ILE A 360 20.70 7.46 -11.71
C ILE A 360 21.33 8.12 -12.95
N GLU A 361 20.57 8.92 -13.69
CA GLU A 361 21.08 9.65 -14.86
C GLU A 361 22.28 10.54 -14.53
N LYS A 362 22.20 11.28 -13.41
CA LYS A 362 23.33 12.12 -12.95
C LYS A 362 24.58 11.30 -12.62
N GLU A 363 24.43 10.12 -12.03
CA GLU A 363 25.58 9.27 -11.72
C GLU A 363 26.19 8.64 -12.99
N ILE A 364 25.37 8.22 -13.94
CA ILE A 364 25.81 7.74 -15.26
C ILE A 364 26.54 8.86 -16.03
N ALA A 365 26.01 10.09 -16.03
CA ALA A 365 26.66 11.24 -16.68
C ALA A 365 28.03 11.58 -16.07
N LYS A 366 28.29 11.21 -14.80
CA LYS A 366 29.61 11.31 -14.15
C LYS A 366 30.52 10.12 -14.47
N GLY A 367 30.10 9.19 -15.35
CA GLY A 367 30.88 8.00 -15.72
C GLY A 367 30.85 6.89 -14.66
N LYS A 368 29.94 6.94 -13.70
CA LYS A 368 29.80 5.88 -12.69
C LYS A 368 28.99 4.71 -13.23
N ASN A 369 29.42 3.51 -12.88
CA ASN A 369 28.63 2.31 -13.10
C ASN A 369 27.58 2.16 -11.99
N VAL A 370 26.31 2.11 -12.37
CA VAL A 370 25.19 1.91 -11.46
C VAL A 370 24.67 0.48 -11.64
N ASP A 371 24.59 -0.29 -10.55
CA ASP A 371 24.12 -1.67 -10.55
C ASP A 371 22.73 -1.77 -9.94
N LEU A 372 21.75 -2.17 -10.74
CA LEU A 372 20.36 -2.45 -10.35
C LEU A 372 19.99 -3.93 -10.54
N SER A 373 20.98 -4.82 -10.68
CA SER A 373 20.75 -6.27 -10.90
C SER A 373 19.99 -6.97 -9.76
N TYR A 374 19.92 -6.32 -8.59
CA TYR A 374 19.19 -6.82 -7.43
C TYR A 374 17.68 -6.55 -7.48
N ALA A 375 17.21 -5.70 -8.39
CA ALA A 375 15.79 -5.39 -8.54
C ALA A 375 15.02 -6.63 -9.03
N LYS A 376 13.95 -6.99 -8.33
CA LYS A 376 13.07 -8.13 -8.70
C LYS A 376 11.62 -7.72 -8.89
N MET A 377 11.11 -6.90 -7.98
CA MET A 377 9.73 -6.42 -8.02
C MET A 377 9.67 -4.97 -7.54
N TRP A 378 10.02 -4.07 -8.42
CA TRP A 378 9.84 -2.64 -8.19
C TRP A 378 8.53 -2.19 -8.83
N ILE A 379 7.68 -1.55 -8.04
CA ILE A 379 6.32 -1.22 -8.45
C ILE A 379 6.09 0.28 -8.34
N ILE A 380 5.46 0.84 -9.38
CA ILE A 380 4.88 2.18 -9.33
C ILE A 380 3.36 2.07 -9.14
N GLY A 381 2.82 2.84 -8.20
CA GLY A 381 1.39 2.86 -7.93
C GLY A 381 0.98 4.09 -7.11
N GLY A 382 -0.34 4.20 -6.90
CA GLY A 382 -0.92 5.26 -6.09
C GLY A 382 -1.21 6.56 -6.84
N GLU A 383 -0.63 6.77 -8.01
CA GLU A 383 -0.87 7.91 -8.91
C GLU A 383 -0.64 7.52 -10.37
N GLY A 384 -1.24 8.27 -11.29
CA GLY A 384 -1.01 8.07 -12.73
C GLY A 384 0.41 8.46 -13.12
N THR A 385 0.99 7.74 -14.06
CA THR A 385 2.37 7.99 -14.54
C THR A 385 2.37 8.27 -16.04
N ASN A 386 3.22 9.21 -16.44
CA ASN A 386 3.40 9.51 -17.87
C ASN A 386 4.07 8.31 -18.58
N PRO A 387 3.48 7.80 -19.68
CA PRO A 387 4.03 6.67 -20.44
C PRO A 387 5.47 6.87 -20.92
N ALA A 388 5.85 8.09 -21.30
CA ALA A 388 7.20 8.39 -21.76
C ALA A 388 8.24 8.22 -20.65
N TYR A 389 7.92 8.70 -19.42
CA TYR A 389 8.79 8.48 -18.26
C TYR A 389 8.87 7.00 -17.89
N PHE A 390 7.75 6.31 -17.87
CA PHE A 390 7.72 4.88 -17.56
C PHE A 390 8.61 4.08 -18.52
N LYS A 391 8.55 4.37 -19.81
CA LYS A 391 9.43 3.78 -20.83
C LYS A 391 10.90 4.08 -20.56
N LYS A 392 11.25 5.37 -20.38
CA LYS A 392 12.60 5.84 -20.10
C LYS A 392 13.20 5.18 -18.85
N TRP A 393 12.42 5.06 -17.77
CA TRP A 393 12.87 4.43 -16.54
C TRP A 393 13.15 2.93 -16.72
N ASN A 394 12.35 2.25 -17.51
CA ASN A 394 12.58 0.84 -17.84
C ASN A 394 13.85 0.65 -18.68
N GLU A 395 14.14 1.54 -19.63
CA GLU A 395 15.38 1.55 -20.40
C GLU A 395 16.60 1.78 -19.48
N LEU A 396 16.49 2.70 -18.52
CA LEU A 396 17.53 2.93 -17.51
C LEU A 396 17.74 1.70 -16.60
N MET A 397 16.68 1.03 -16.17
CA MET A 397 16.79 -0.19 -15.38
C MET A 397 17.55 -1.29 -16.13
N GLU A 398 17.22 -1.52 -17.40
CA GLU A 398 17.90 -2.49 -18.26
C GLU A 398 19.38 -2.12 -18.45
N MET A 399 19.66 -0.85 -18.76
CA MET A 399 21.03 -0.34 -18.92
C MET A 399 21.88 -0.50 -17.64
N CYS A 400 21.24 -0.39 -16.47
CA CYS A 400 21.88 -0.61 -15.17
C CYS A 400 21.87 -2.08 -14.70
N GLY A 401 21.58 -3.04 -15.58
CA GLY A 401 21.70 -4.48 -15.32
C GLY A 401 20.50 -5.14 -14.63
N SER A 402 19.37 -4.44 -14.49
CA SER A 402 18.14 -5.07 -14.01
C SER A 402 17.62 -6.09 -15.03
N LYS A 403 17.22 -7.27 -14.54
CA LYS A 403 16.58 -8.32 -15.35
C LYS A 403 15.05 -8.22 -15.37
N THR A 404 14.50 -7.32 -14.57
CA THR A 404 13.06 -7.10 -14.44
C THR A 404 12.73 -5.64 -14.71
N PRO A 405 11.55 -5.35 -15.25
CA PRO A 405 11.11 -3.97 -15.44
C PRO A 405 10.66 -3.32 -14.13
N LEU A 406 10.43 -2.02 -14.17
CA LEU A 406 9.54 -1.36 -13.24
C LEU A 406 8.10 -1.77 -13.59
N TYR A 407 7.37 -2.32 -12.63
CA TYR A 407 6.01 -2.77 -12.80
C TYR A 407 5.02 -1.67 -12.44
N SER A 408 3.87 -1.65 -13.12
CA SER A 408 2.76 -0.79 -12.76
C SER A 408 1.71 -1.57 -11.97
N GLY A 409 1.03 -0.91 -11.02
CA GLY A 409 -0.02 -1.53 -10.23
C GLY A 409 -1.10 -0.53 -9.81
N TYR A 410 -2.29 -1.04 -9.57
CA TYR A 410 -3.45 -0.28 -9.08
C TYR A 410 -4.03 -0.94 -7.84
N GLY A 411 -4.50 -0.11 -6.93
CA GLY A 411 -5.19 -0.54 -5.73
C GLY A 411 -5.84 0.61 -4.99
N MET A 412 -6.68 0.25 -4.05
CA MET A 412 -7.37 1.21 -3.18
C MET A 412 -7.63 0.60 -1.80
N SER A 413 -7.82 1.45 -0.80
CA SER A 413 -8.06 0.98 0.56
C SER A 413 -9.34 0.15 0.68
N GLU A 414 -10.34 0.45 -0.12
CA GLU A 414 -11.66 -0.20 -0.12
C GLU A 414 -11.63 -1.67 -0.60
N VAL A 415 -10.51 -2.12 -1.18
CA VAL A 415 -10.23 -3.53 -1.47
C VAL A 415 -8.98 -4.03 -0.76
N PHE A 416 -8.65 -3.40 0.33
CA PHE A 416 -7.50 -3.68 1.19
C PHE A 416 -6.18 -3.82 0.43
N SER A 417 -5.83 -2.84 -0.41
CA SER A 417 -4.54 -2.68 -1.07
C SER A 417 -4.56 -2.88 -2.60
N VAL A 418 -3.66 -3.71 -3.12
CA VAL A 418 -3.46 -3.89 -4.55
C VAL A 418 -4.52 -4.83 -5.12
N LEU A 419 -5.14 -4.40 -6.18
CA LEU A 419 -6.15 -5.13 -6.94
C LEU A 419 -5.57 -5.76 -8.20
N SER A 420 -4.65 -5.03 -8.84
CA SER A 420 -4.00 -5.46 -10.06
C SER A 420 -2.56 -5.02 -10.08
N VAL A 421 -1.74 -5.81 -10.74
CA VAL A 421 -0.34 -5.50 -11.02
C VAL A 421 0.05 -6.17 -12.32
N GLU A 422 0.98 -5.58 -13.04
CA GLU A 422 1.66 -6.25 -14.13
C GLU A 422 2.47 -7.42 -13.57
N THR A 423 2.25 -8.63 -14.09
CA THR A 423 2.90 -9.84 -13.60
C THR A 423 3.67 -10.53 -14.71
N LEU A 424 4.63 -11.37 -14.33
CA LEU A 424 5.39 -12.19 -15.28
C LEU A 424 4.53 -13.16 -16.08
N ASN A 425 3.35 -13.52 -15.55
CA ASN A 425 2.43 -14.46 -16.21
C ASN A 425 1.56 -13.77 -17.26
N SER A 426 1.43 -12.44 -17.24
CA SER A 426 0.77 -11.74 -18.33
C SER A 426 1.70 -11.70 -19.53
N SER A 427 1.31 -12.27 -20.65
CA SER A 427 2.04 -12.21 -21.92
C SER A 427 2.12 -10.79 -22.48
N ASN A 428 1.35 -9.86 -21.94
CA ASN A 428 1.21 -8.49 -22.35
C ASN A 428 2.00 -7.58 -21.42
N ASP A 429 3.19 -7.25 -21.84
CA ASP A 429 4.05 -6.25 -21.24
C ASP A 429 3.45 -4.85 -21.48
N ALA A 430 3.06 -4.15 -20.43
CA ALA A 430 2.49 -2.80 -20.52
C ALA A 430 3.38 -1.81 -21.32
N ARG A 431 4.69 -2.07 -21.36
CA ARG A 431 5.65 -1.30 -22.14
C ARG A 431 5.47 -1.43 -23.65
N LYS A 432 4.85 -2.52 -24.10
CA LYS A 432 4.66 -2.84 -25.54
C LYS A 432 3.32 -2.40 -26.08
N ILE A 433 2.42 -1.93 -25.21
CA ILE A 433 1.08 -1.51 -25.61
C ILE A 433 1.11 -0.03 -25.94
N GLU A 434 0.84 0.31 -27.18
CA GLU A 434 0.61 1.69 -27.58
C GLU A 434 -0.71 2.18 -27.02
N SER A 435 -0.63 2.95 -25.95
CA SER A 435 -1.77 3.57 -25.28
C SER A 435 -1.35 4.92 -24.71
N PRO A 436 -2.24 5.91 -24.71
CA PRO A 436 -1.98 7.20 -24.05
C PRO A 436 -1.92 7.10 -22.53
N VAL A 437 -2.26 5.94 -21.96
CA VAL A 437 -2.16 5.65 -20.54
C VAL A 437 -1.50 4.30 -20.33
N ILE A 438 -0.78 4.15 -19.19
CA ILE A 438 -0.11 2.91 -18.82
C ILE A 438 -1.15 1.90 -18.34
N SER A 439 -0.99 0.63 -18.75
CA SER A 439 -1.73 -0.45 -18.11
C SER A 439 -1.29 -0.63 -16.67
N VAL A 440 -2.23 -0.87 -15.79
CA VAL A 440 -1.97 -1.23 -14.39
C VAL A 440 -2.02 -2.76 -14.17
N GLY A 441 -1.86 -3.52 -15.25
CA GLY A 441 -1.82 -4.97 -15.24
C GLY A 441 -3.20 -5.63 -15.27
N ILE A 442 -3.26 -6.85 -14.76
CA ILE A 442 -4.45 -7.69 -14.73
C ILE A 442 -4.98 -7.85 -13.31
N PRO A 443 -6.30 -8.04 -13.11
CA PRO A 443 -6.87 -8.29 -11.79
C PRO A 443 -6.22 -9.49 -11.10
N TYR A 444 -6.01 -9.40 -9.80
CA TYR A 444 -5.52 -10.54 -9.00
C TYR A 444 -6.48 -11.72 -9.06
N PRO A 445 -5.96 -12.95 -8.88
CA PRO A 445 -6.80 -14.14 -8.86
C PRO A 445 -7.86 -14.02 -7.75
N GLY A 446 -9.11 -14.36 -8.07
CA GLY A 446 -10.26 -14.19 -7.16
C GLY A 446 -10.89 -12.79 -7.16
N THR A 447 -10.37 -11.87 -7.96
CA THR A 447 -10.99 -10.57 -8.19
C THR A 447 -11.82 -10.59 -9.48
N ASN A 448 -13.05 -10.10 -9.40
CA ASN A 448 -13.90 -9.85 -10.56
C ASN A 448 -14.03 -8.35 -10.78
N VAL A 449 -14.02 -7.93 -12.04
CA VAL A 449 -14.14 -6.52 -12.44
C VAL A 449 -15.17 -6.37 -13.55
N LYS A 450 -15.81 -5.21 -13.59
CA LYS A 450 -16.63 -4.76 -14.72
C LYS A 450 -16.46 -3.25 -14.89
N ILE A 451 -16.60 -2.81 -16.13
CA ILE A 451 -16.64 -1.39 -16.48
C ILE A 451 -18.10 -1.04 -16.75
N VAL A 452 -18.60 0.02 -16.12
CA VAL A 452 -20.01 0.41 -16.27
C VAL A 452 -20.16 1.85 -16.75
N ASP A 453 -21.25 2.09 -17.48
CA ASP A 453 -21.72 3.44 -17.79
C ASP A 453 -22.40 4.08 -16.56
N ARG A 454 -22.93 5.30 -16.71
CA ARG A 454 -23.62 6.03 -15.64
C ARG A 454 -24.95 5.42 -15.22
N LEU A 455 -25.54 4.59 -16.08
CA LEU A 455 -26.79 3.90 -15.79
C LEU A 455 -26.54 2.56 -15.11
N GLY A 456 -25.25 2.18 -14.92
CA GLY A 456 -24.84 0.91 -14.34
C GLY A 456 -24.81 -0.25 -15.33
N ASN A 457 -24.98 -0.01 -16.65
CA ASN A 457 -24.86 -1.03 -17.66
C ASN A 457 -23.39 -1.37 -17.90
N GLU A 458 -23.06 -2.67 -17.97
CA GLU A 458 -21.70 -3.10 -18.24
C GLU A 458 -21.32 -2.78 -19.69
N LEU A 459 -20.14 -2.19 -19.86
CA LEU A 459 -19.54 -1.79 -21.12
C LEU A 459 -18.67 -2.92 -21.70
N ARG A 460 -18.42 -2.87 -23.01
CA ARG A 460 -17.60 -3.85 -23.74
C ARG A 460 -16.11 -3.53 -23.60
N TYR A 461 -15.29 -4.50 -24.03
CA TYR A 461 -13.85 -4.31 -24.13
C TYR A 461 -13.47 -3.02 -24.88
N GLY A 462 -12.51 -2.28 -24.32
CA GLY A 462 -12.02 -1.02 -24.86
C GLY A 462 -12.86 0.22 -24.54
N GLU A 463 -14.12 0.05 -24.12
CA GLU A 463 -14.96 1.17 -23.72
C GLU A 463 -14.59 1.68 -22.34
N ARG A 464 -14.75 3.00 -22.11
CA ARG A 464 -14.39 3.70 -20.87
C ARG A 464 -15.60 3.89 -19.99
N GLY A 465 -15.48 3.56 -18.72
CA GLY A 465 -16.51 3.75 -17.71
C GLY A 465 -15.96 3.58 -16.29
N GLU A 466 -16.84 3.64 -15.29
CA GLU A 466 -16.44 3.40 -13.92
C GLU A 466 -16.04 1.92 -13.70
N LEU A 467 -14.90 1.71 -13.06
CA LEU A 467 -14.48 0.38 -12.61
C LEU A 467 -15.27 -0.02 -11.37
N LEU A 468 -15.93 -1.16 -11.42
CA LEU A 468 -16.51 -1.84 -10.27
C LEU A 468 -15.76 -3.12 -9.97
N ILE A 469 -15.55 -3.39 -8.67
CA ILE A 469 -14.74 -4.51 -8.19
C ILE A 469 -15.56 -5.40 -7.27
N LYS A 470 -15.47 -6.71 -7.46
CA LYS A 470 -16.00 -7.71 -6.55
C LYS A 470 -14.90 -8.68 -6.16
N SER A 471 -14.53 -8.68 -4.87
CA SER A 471 -13.43 -9.47 -4.33
C SER A 471 -13.69 -9.82 -2.87
N SER A 472 -13.13 -10.93 -2.39
CA SER A 472 -13.08 -11.28 -0.96
C SER A 472 -12.22 -10.31 -0.13
N THR A 473 -11.43 -9.46 -0.79
CA THR A 473 -10.64 -8.40 -0.16
C THR A 473 -11.43 -7.12 0.09
N ALA A 474 -12.69 -7.03 -0.35
CA ALA A 474 -13.52 -5.86 -0.18
C ALA A 474 -13.64 -5.45 1.31
N MET A 475 -13.64 -4.15 1.54
CA MET A 475 -13.83 -3.59 2.87
C MET A 475 -15.15 -4.04 3.50
N LYS A 476 -15.18 -4.08 4.83
CA LYS A 476 -16.43 -4.22 5.59
C LYS A 476 -17.31 -2.96 5.45
N GLY A 477 -16.67 -1.80 5.34
CA GLY A 477 -17.30 -0.50 5.20
C GLY A 477 -16.40 0.62 5.70
N TYR A 478 -16.92 1.84 5.70
CA TYR A 478 -16.26 3.00 6.31
C TYR A 478 -16.61 3.09 7.80
N TYR A 479 -15.60 3.35 8.61
CA TYR A 479 -15.74 3.47 10.07
C TYR A 479 -16.69 4.62 10.42
N ASN A 480 -17.74 4.29 11.18
CA ASN A 480 -18.81 5.20 11.60
C ASN A 480 -19.49 6.01 10.47
N LYS A 481 -19.49 5.49 9.22
CA LYS A 481 -20.05 6.17 8.03
C LYS A 481 -20.93 5.22 7.18
N PRO A 482 -22.06 4.74 7.70
CA PRO A 482 -22.89 3.74 7.00
C PRO A 482 -23.47 4.25 5.67
N GLU A 483 -23.83 5.54 5.58
CA GLU A 483 -24.36 6.13 4.34
C GLU A 483 -23.30 6.20 3.22
N LEU A 484 -22.04 6.50 3.57
CA LEU A 484 -20.95 6.44 2.60
C LEU A 484 -20.62 5.00 2.20
N THR A 485 -20.74 4.07 3.14
CA THR A 485 -20.54 2.65 2.88
C THR A 485 -21.55 2.12 1.87
N SER A 486 -22.84 2.42 2.02
CA SER A 486 -23.89 1.97 1.09
C SER A 486 -23.74 2.53 -0.31
N LYS A 487 -23.12 3.70 -0.46
CA LYS A 487 -22.80 4.30 -1.78
C LYS A 487 -21.59 3.66 -2.43
N ALA A 488 -20.57 3.32 -1.63
CA ALA A 488 -19.33 2.75 -2.14
C ALA A 488 -19.39 1.23 -2.31
N LEU A 489 -20.31 0.56 -1.63
CA LEU A 489 -20.47 -0.90 -1.66
C LEU A 489 -21.95 -1.25 -1.88
N SER A 490 -22.29 -1.63 -3.09
CA SER A 490 -23.65 -2.04 -3.48
C SER A 490 -23.63 -3.38 -4.21
N ASP A 491 -24.56 -4.27 -3.88
CA ASP A 491 -24.71 -5.61 -4.47
C ASP A 491 -23.41 -6.46 -4.46
N GLY A 492 -22.54 -6.20 -3.47
CA GLY A 492 -21.23 -6.84 -3.35
C GLY A 492 -20.18 -6.30 -4.31
N TRP A 493 -20.44 -5.19 -5.00
CA TRP A 493 -19.50 -4.48 -5.83
C TRP A 493 -19.01 -3.20 -5.13
N VAL A 494 -17.71 -2.99 -5.16
CA VAL A 494 -17.07 -1.74 -4.72
C VAL A 494 -17.04 -0.78 -5.89
N HIS A 495 -17.62 0.39 -5.72
CA HIS A 495 -17.53 1.52 -6.65
C HIS A 495 -16.22 2.26 -6.42
N THR A 496 -15.36 2.30 -7.45
CA THR A 496 -14.04 2.91 -7.30
C THR A 496 -14.05 4.42 -7.46
N GLY A 497 -14.99 4.92 -8.25
CA GLY A 497 -14.99 6.31 -8.72
C GLY A 497 -13.83 6.59 -9.69
N ASP A 498 -13.18 5.56 -10.23
CA ASP A 498 -12.11 5.68 -11.22
C ASP A 498 -12.60 5.21 -12.59
N ILE A 499 -12.21 5.93 -13.64
CA ILE A 499 -12.55 5.61 -15.03
C ILE A 499 -11.48 4.69 -15.60
N PHE A 500 -11.94 3.54 -16.07
CA PHE A 500 -11.12 2.49 -16.66
C PHE A 500 -11.62 2.03 -18.01
N SER A 501 -10.77 1.35 -18.75
CA SER A 501 -11.13 0.40 -19.77
C SER A 501 -10.40 -0.93 -19.55
N VAL A 502 -10.92 -2.01 -20.08
CA VAL A 502 -10.30 -3.33 -20.04
C VAL A 502 -10.21 -3.88 -21.46
N ASN A 503 -9.10 -4.50 -21.83
CA ASN A 503 -8.95 -5.13 -23.14
C ASN A 503 -9.31 -6.62 -23.11
N GLU A 504 -9.30 -7.28 -24.25
CA GLU A 504 -9.64 -8.71 -24.43
C GLU A 504 -8.68 -9.65 -23.69
N ASP A 505 -7.50 -9.19 -23.34
CA ASP A 505 -6.52 -9.91 -22.52
C ASP A 505 -6.74 -9.75 -21.02
N GLY A 506 -7.64 -8.84 -20.62
CA GLY A 506 -7.96 -8.54 -19.24
C GLY A 506 -7.06 -7.47 -18.62
N MET A 507 -6.25 -6.79 -19.41
CA MET A 507 -5.43 -5.67 -18.92
C MET A 507 -6.30 -4.44 -18.66
N LEU A 508 -6.07 -3.82 -17.53
CA LEU A 508 -6.76 -2.63 -17.03
C LEU A 508 -5.97 -1.37 -17.37
N PHE A 509 -6.67 -0.34 -17.84
CA PHE A 509 -6.11 0.96 -18.20
C PHE A 509 -6.84 2.04 -17.41
N LEU A 510 -6.11 2.75 -16.55
CA LEU A 510 -6.63 3.85 -15.73
C LEU A 510 -6.62 5.14 -16.54
N TRP A 511 -7.79 5.74 -16.75
CA TRP A 511 -7.95 7.00 -17.48
C TRP A 511 -7.99 8.21 -16.55
N GLY A 512 -8.52 8.08 -15.34
CA GLY A 512 -8.59 9.15 -14.33
C GLY A 512 -9.75 8.96 -13.35
N ARG A 513 -10.14 10.05 -12.68
CA ARG A 513 -11.25 10.03 -11.72
C ARG A 513 -12.58 10.36 -12.40
N ALA A 514 -13.65 9.71 -11.97
CA ALA A 514 -15.01 10.00 -12.46
C ALA A 514 -15.49 11.42 -12.09
N ASP A 515 -14.97 11.97 -10.99
CA ASP A 515 -15.29 13.31 -10.52
C ASP A 515 -14.50 14.43 -11.25
N ASP A 516 -13.41 14.07 -11.95
CA ASP A 516 -12.55 15.02 -12.67
C ASP A 516 -13.10 15.27 -14.09
N LYS A 517 -14.31 15.82 -14.16
CA LYS A 517 -14.98 16.11 -15.42
C LYS A 517 -15.74 17.42 -15.39
N VAL A 518 -15.96 17.99 -16.56
CA VAL A 518 -16.79 19.16 -16.80
C VAL A 518 -17.94 18.76 -17.72
N ILE A 519 -19.13 19.23 -17.38
CA ILE A 519 -20.29 19.13 -18.26
C ILE A 519 -20.34 20.40 -19.11
N LEU A 520 -20.17 20.25 -20.40
CA LEU A 520 -20.23 21.35 -21.36
C LEU A 520 -21.69 21.83 -21.54
N PRO A 521 -21.93 23.07 -22.05
CA PRO A 521 -23.28 23.60 -22.28
C PRO A 521 -24.16 22.73 -23.21
N ASN A 522 -23.55 21.93 -24.06
CA ASN A 522 -24.23 20.97 -24.94
C ASN A 522 -24.53 19.61 -24.28
N ASN A 523 -24.36 19.50 -22.94
CA ASN A 523 -24.45 18.29 -22.12
C ASN A 523 -23.40 17.21 -22.44
N GLU A 524 -22.38 17.51 -23.24
CA GLU A 524 -21.23 16.63 -23.40
C GLU A 524 -20.34 16.69 -22.16
N GLU A 525 -19.77 15.55 -21.79
CA GLU A 525 -18.79 15.45 -20.75
C GLU A 525 -17.38 15.53 -21.30
N MET A 526 -16.58 16.37 -20.70
CA MET A 526 -15.18 16.48 -20.97
C MET A 526 -14.39 16.09 -19.72
N TYR A 527 -13.59 15.06 -19.82
CA TYR A 527 -12.71 14.66 -18.73
C TYR A 527 -11.45 15.51 -18.72
N LEU A 528 -11.18 16.12 -17.58
CA LEU A 528 -10.02 17.02 -17.42
C LEU A 528 -8.69 16.29 -17.60
N PHE A 529 -8.64 15.01 -17.26
CA PHE A 529 -7.46 14.18 -17.46
C PHE A 529 -7.14 13.90 -18.95
N ASP A 530 -8.13 13.89 -19.86
CA ASP A 530 -7.88 13.75 -21.30
C ASP A 530 -7.10 14.97 -21.82
N ILE A 531 -7.46 16.16 -21.33
CA ILE A 531 -6.74 17.39 -21.66
C ILE A 531 -5.35 17.37 -21.03
N ALA A 532 -5.25 17.01 -19.75
CA ALA A 532 -3.98 16.90 -19.05
C ALA A 532 -3.04 15.89 -19.73
N ASN A 533 -3.55 14.72 -20.11
CA ASN A 533 -2.78 13.71 -20.83
C ASN A 533 -2.34 14.18 -22.22
N LYS A 534 -3.19 14.95 -22.92
CA LYS A 534 -2.80 15.56 -24.20
C LYS A 534 -1.65 16.55 -24.04
N ILE A 535 -1.69 17.36 -22.99
CA ILE A 535 -0.60 18.30 -22.65
C ILE A 535 0.66 17.51 -22.27
N LYS A 536 0.55 16.48 -21.44
CA LYS A 536 1.66 15.60 -21.02
C LYS A 536 2.30 14.82 -22.19
N SER A 537 1.62 14.69 -23.32
CA SER A 537 2.21 14.04 -24.50
C SER A 537 3.25 14.91 -25.21
N ASP A 538 3.36 16.19 -24.85
CA ASP A 538 4.44 17.04 -25.34
C ASP A 538 5.74 16.72 -24.61
N LYS A 539 6.83 16.55 -25.37
CA LYS A 539 8.17 16.20 -24.86
C LYS A 539 8.76 17.25 -23.89
N ASP A 540 8.31 18.49 -24.00
CA ASP A 540 8.81 19.61 -23.19
C ASP A 540 8.05 19.73 -21.86
N VAL A 541 6.98 18.92 -21.66
CA VAL A 541 6.15 18.89 -20.48
C VAL A 541 6.51 17.71 -19.59
N ALA A 542 6.90 18.00 -18.35
CA ALA A 542 7.13 16.99 -17.31
C ALA A 542 5.83 16.50 -16.70
N ASP A 543 4.93 17.42 -16.36
CA ASP A 543 3.61 17.10 -15.80
C ASP A 543 2.59 18.19 -16.16
N ALA A 544 1.31 17.84 -16.14
CA ALA A 544 0.22 18.78 -16.33
C ALA A 544 -1.00 18.38 -15.51
N PHE A 545 -1.68 19.37 -14.96
CA PHE A 545 -2.93 19.22 -14.26
C PHE A 545 -3.93 20.26 -14.75
N VAL A 546 -5.16 19.87 -15.00
CA VAL A 546 -6.22 20.76 -15.52
C VAL A 546 -7.34 20.88 -14.50
N ASN A 547 -7.69 22.12 -14.19
CA ASN A 547 -8.82 22.47 -13.33
C ASN A 547 -9.93 23.14 -14.12
N ALA A 548 -11.18 22.92 -13.71
CA ALA A 548 -12.32 23.69 -14.13
C ALA A 548 -12.66 24.74 -13.07
N MET A 549 -12.69 26.00 -13.45
CA MET A 549 -13.04 27.12 -12.58
C MET A 549 -14.34 27.76 -13.07
N PRO A 550 -15.39 27.84 -12.23
CA PRO A 550 -16.58 28.56 -12.59
C PRO A 550 -16.29 30.08 -12.65
N LEU A 551 -16.70 30.72 -13.73
CA LEU A 551 -16.65 32.19 -13.89
C LEU A 551 -17.92 32.81 -13.33
N VAL A 552 -17.84 34.14 -13.10
CA VAL A 552 -18.94 34.94 -12.50
C VAL A 552 -20.21 34.94 -13.38
N ASP A 553 -20.05 34.75 -14.69
CA ASP A 553 -21.13 34.67 -15.68
C ASP A 553 -21.73 33.27 -15.86
N GLY A 554 -21.29 32.31 -15.05
CA GLY A 554 -21.72 30.90 -15.13
C GLY A 554 -20.99 30.07 -16.20
N GLN A 555 -20.05 30.65 -16.93
CA GLN A 555 -19.17 29.92 -17.82
C GLN A 555 -18.10 29.14 -17.02
N ILE A 556 -17.50 28.16 -17.66
CA ILE A 556 -16.41 27.37 -17.08
C ILE A 556 -15.12 27.72 -17.81
N SER A 557 -14.12 28.17 -17.05
CA SER A 557 -12.76 28.34 -17.53
C SER A 557 -11.93 27.10 -17.20
N LEU A 558 -11.18 26.61 -18.15
CA LEU A 558 -10.20 25.54 -17.92
C LEU A 558 -8.83 26.17 -17.68
N VAL A 559 -8.21 25.81 -16.58
CA VAL A 559 -6.86 26.28 -16.22
C VAL A 559 -5.94 25.08 -16.21
N ALA A 560 -4.94 25.11 -17.07
CA ALA A 560 -3.87 24.11 -17.10
C ALA A 560 -2.68 24.59 -16.27
N HIS A 561 -2.27 23.77 -15.32
CA HIS A 561 -1.01 23.92 -14.60
C HIS A 561 0.01 23.00 -15.26
N ILE A 562 1.08 23.58 -15.79
CA ILE A 562 2.07 22.83 -16.58
C ILE A 562 3.41 22.91 -15.88
N VAL A 563 4.04 21.77 -15.69
CA VAL A 563 5.42 21.63 -15.24
C VAL A 563 6.26 21.28 -16.46
N PHE A 564 7.19 22.12 -16.82
CA PHE A 564 8.09 21.86 -17.94
C PHE A 564 9.28 21.00 -17.53
N ASN A 565 9.81 20.24 -18.48
CA ASN A 565 11.06 19.52 -18.30
C ASN A 565 12.20 20.47 -17.97
N PRO A 566 13.05 20.15 -16.96
CA PRO A 566 14.18 21.00 -16.59
C PRO A 566 15.14 21.32 -17.76
N GLU A 567 15.32 20.38 -18.70
CA GLU A 567 16.13 20.57 -19.89
C GLU A 567 15.55 21.65 -20.84
N PHE A 568 14.22 21.73 -20.90
CA PHE A 568 13.51 22.76 -21.66
C PHE A 568 13.71 24.14 -21.04
N ILE A 569 13.65 24.25 -19.73
CA ILE A 569 13.83 25.51 -18.97
C ILE A 569 15.28 25.99 -19.08
N GLY A 570 16.26 25.09 -18.91
CA GLY A 570 17.69 25.43 -18.94
C GLY A 570 18.17 26.09 -20.23
N ASN A 571 17.49 25.81 -21.34
CA ASN A 571 17.80 26.43 -22.63
C ASN A 571 17.09 27.76 -22.90
N ARG A 572 16.16 28.19 -22.03
CA ARG A 572 15.25 29.32 -22.24
C ARG A 572 15.04 30.22 -21.02
N GLU A 573 15.79 30.05 -19.95
CA GLU A 573 15.60 30.76 -18.66
C GLU A 573 15.60 32.31 -18.79
N GLU A 574 16.27 32.87 -19.79
CA GLU A 574 16.27 34.31 -20.00
C GLU A 574 15.02 34.84 -20.68
N LYS A 575 14.33 34.03 -21.49
CA LYS A 575 13.18 34.47 -22.29
C LYS A 575 11.84 34.44 -21.53
N TYR A 576 11.70 33.61 -20.51
CA TYR A 576 10.45 33.45 -19.74
C TYR A 576 10.42 34.21 -18.41
N LYS A 577 11.49 34.95 -18.07
CA LYS A 577 11.45 35.85 -16.90
C LYS A 577 10.80 37.21 -17.20
N GLU A 578 10.50 37.49 -18.46
CA GLU A 578 9.92 38.75 -18.90
C GLU A 578 8.44 38.64 -19.36
N GLU A 579 7.85 37.45 -19.49
CA GLU A 579 6.43 37.20 -19.73
C GLU A 579 5.74 36.64 -18.49
#